data_a506b1464a295669fcbdd78f5c6964e4
#
_entry.id   a506b1464a295669fcbdd78f5c6964e4
#
_cell.length_a   1.000
_cell.length_b   1.000
_cell.length_c   1.000
_cell.angle_alpha   90.00
_cell.angle_beta   90.00
_cell.angle_gamma   90.00
#
_symmetry.space_group_name_H-M   'P 1'
#
loop_
_entity.id
_entity.type
_entity.pdbx_description
1 polymer ?
#
loop_
_entity_poly.entity_id
_entity_poly.type
_entity_poly.pdbx_seq_one_letter_code
_entity_poly.pdbx_strand_id
1 'polypeptide(L)'
;MRQPAARHLLIAALLATSGATALADWVKVAETGQSVIYLDPAVSRKVGDNVMVWLLRDHAARRVGAGGPFRSSKDQVEVDCRARRVRLIYSSDHPKPMGEGRFVHSEHGPMSWNAAPPQSVMGRVVALACVER
;
A
#
# COMPACT_ATOMS: atom_id res chain seq x y z
N MET A 1 50.90 24.50 43.98
CA MET A 1 49.51 23.98 44.02
C MET A 1 49.07 23.78 42.59
N ARG A 2 48.91 22.53 42.19
CA ARG A 2 48.44 22.21 40.86
C ARG A 2 46.97 21.86 40.98
N GLN A 3 46.12 22.60 40.27
CA GLN A 3 44.73 22.23 40.16
C GLN A 3 44.62 21.04 39.18
N PRO A 4 43.82 20.03 39.52
CA PRO A 4 43.56 18.97 38.56
C PRO A 4 42.76 19.55 37.41
N ALA A 5 43.25 19.37 36.20
CA ALA A 5 42.51 19.70 35.00
C ALA A 5 41.27 18.81 34.95
N ALA A 6 40.08 19.43 35.10
CA ALA A 6 38.84 18.72 34.89
C ALA A 6 38.77 18.34 33.41
N ARG A 7 39.00 17.07 33.13
CA ARG A 7 38.69 16.50 31.81
C ARG A 7 37.19 16.38 31.71
N HIS A 8 36.59 17.35 31.09
CA HIS A 8 35.21 17.21 30.64
C HIS A 8 35.18 16.20 29.49
N LEU A 9 34.85 14.98 29.81
CA LEU A 9 34.46 13.99 28.81
C LEU A 9 33.12 14.44 28.22
N LEU A 10 33.17 15.13 27.10
CA LEU A 10 32.01 15.30 26.23
C LEU A 10 31.69 13.93 25.65
N ILE A 11 30.77 13.23 26.30
CA ILE A 11 30.13 12.07 25.69
C ILE A 11 29.18 12.64 24.65
N ALA A 12 29.63 12.72 23.43
CA ALA A 12 28.74 12.92 22.29
C ALA A 12 27.86 11.68 22.22
N ALA A 13 26.65 11.77 22.76
CA ALA A 13 25.64 10.78 22.51
C ALA A 13 25.29 10.89 21.02
N LEU A 14 25.85 10.00 20.20
CA LEU A 14 25.37 9.77 18.86
C LEU A 14 23.95 9.21 19.04
N LEU A 15 22.97 10.09 18.95
CA LEU A 15 21.61 9.71 18.63
C LEU A 15 21.64 9.17 17.20
N ALA A 16 21.87 7.86 17.09
CA ALA A 16 21.57 7.16 15.88
C ALA A 16 20.06 7.23 15.71
N THR A 17 19.58 8.26 15.01
CA THR A 17 18.26 8.23 14.43
C THR A 17 18.30 7.14 13.38
N SER A 18 17.97 5.90 13.78
CA SER A 18 17.59 4.89 12.83
C SER A 18 16.37 5.44 12.12
N GLY A 19 16.56 5.95 10.91
CA GLY A 19 15.45 6.31 10.03
C GLY A 19 14.67 5.03 9.78
N ALA A 20 13.63 4.79 10.61
CA ALA A 20 12.64 3.81 10.28
C ALA A 20 12.00 4.28 8.98
N THR A 21 12.35 3.62 7.87
CA THR A 21 11.56 3.70 6.66
C THR A 21 10.16 3.27 7.09
N ALA A 22 9.21 4.22 7.05
CA ALA A 22 7.82 3.90 7.31
C ALA A 22 7.39 2.92 6.21
N LEU A 23 7.43 1.63 6.53
CA LEU A 23 6.77 0.62 5.72
C LEU A 23 5.29 0.92 5.83
N ALA A 24 4.60 1.00 4.69
CA ALA A 24 3.16 1.10 4.67
C ALA A 24 2.60 -0.06 5.51
N ASP A 25 1.72 0.27 6.45
CA ASP A 25 1.07 -0.73 7.30
C ASP A 25 -0.02 -1.43 6.51
N TRP A 26 0.40 -2.31 5.61
CA TRP A 26 -0.49 -3.10 4.79
C TRP A 26 -1.33 -4.05 5.65
N VAL A 27 -2.63 -3.96 5.54
CA VAL A 27 -3.58 -4.85 6.20
C VAL A 27 -4.04 -5.91 5.21
N LYS A 28 -3.85 -7.17 5.57
CA LYS A 28 -4.28 -8.30 4.73
C LYS A 28 -5.81 -8.32 4.63
N VAL A 29 -6.31 -8.29 3.41
CA VAL A 29 -7.74 -8.32 3.09
C VAL A 29 -8.17 -9.72 2.71
N ALA A 30 -7.39 -10.37 1.86
CA ALA A 30 -7.72 -11.68 1.32
C ALA A 30 -6.46 -12.40 0.85
N GLU A 31 -6.57 -13.70 0.75
CA GLU A 31 -5.57 -14.57 0.17
C GLU A 31 -6.24 -15.51 -0.81
N THR A 32 -5.71 -15.57 -2.02
CA THR A 32 -6.11 -16.53 -3.04
C THR A 32 -4.96 -17.49 -3.29
N GLY A 33 -5.15 -18.54 -4.07
CA GLY A 33 -4.05 -19.42 -4.44
C GLY A 33 -2.93 -18.75 -5.24
N GLN A 34 -3.17 -17.54 -5.74
CA GLN A 34 -2.26 -16.82 -6.63
C GLN A 34 -1.68 -15.55 -6.03
N SER A 35 -2.37 -14.90 -5.09
CA SER A 35 -1.98 -13.60 -4.57
C SER A 35 -2.49 -13.38 -3.17
N VAL A 36 -1.77 -12.56 -2.42
CA VAL A 36 -2.26 -11.95 -1.18
C VAL A 36 -2.62 -10.50 -1.48
N ILE A 37 -3.79 -10.08 -1.04
CA ILE A 37 -4.31 -8.73 -1.27
C ILE A 37 -4.27 -7.97 0.05
N TYR A 38 -3.68 -6.79 0.01
CA TYR A 38 -3.54 -5.88 1.16
C TYR A 38 -4.20 -4.54 0.87
N LEU A 39 -4.66 -3.89 1.91
CA LEU A 39 -5.18 -2.53 1.90
C LEU A 39 -4.26 -1.65 2.75
N ASP A 40 -3.96 -0.45 2.28
CA ASP A 40 -3.32 0.58 3.11
C ASP A 40 -4.39 1.52 3.66
N PRO A 41 -4.77 1.40 4.95
CA PRO A 41 -5.79 2.25 5.54
C PRO A 41 -5.30 3.68 5.79
N ALA A 42 -3.99 3.90 5.87
CA ALA A 42 -3.41 5.19 6.24
C ALA A 42 -3.55 6.25 5.15
N VAL A 43 -3.64 5.83 3.88
CA VAL A 43 -3.76 6.73 2.73
C VAL A 43 -5.14 6.72 2.09
N SER A 44 -6.16 6.26 2.81
CA SER A 44 -7.52 6.37 2.32
C SER A 44 -7.98 7.83 2.35
N ARG A 45 -8.62 8.28 1.28
CA ARG A 45 -9.01 9.67 1.08
C ARG A 45 -10.45 9.76 0.57
N LYS A 46 -11.22 10.70 1.11
CA LYS A 46 -12.55 11.00 0.58
C LYS A 46 -12.47 11.72 -0.76
N VAL A 47 -13.29 11.29 -1.71
CA VAL A 47 -13.49 11.94 -3.00
C VAL A 47 -15.00 12.07 -3.22
N GLY A 48 -15.57 13.24 -2.88
CA GLY A 48 -17.02 13.39 -2.81
C GLY A 48 -17.60 12.42 -1.77
N ASP A 49 -18.58 11.61 -2.18
CA ASP A 49 -19.16 10.54 -1.35
C ASP A 49 -18.38 9.22 -1.43
N ASN A 50 -17.35 9.17 -2.24
CA ASN A 50 -16.53 7.98 -2.46
C ASN A 50 -15.25 8.02 -1.64
N VAL A 51 -14.56 6.89 -1.61
CA VAL A 51 -13.27 6.73 -0.90
C VAL A 51 -12.23 6.24 -1.88
N MET A 52 -11.07 6.89 -1.89
CA MET A 52 -9.91 6.44 -2.64
C MET A 52 -8.99 5.64 -1.73
N VAL A 53 -8.63 4.44 -2.12
CA VAL A 53 -7.74 3.56 -1.36
C VAL A 53 -6.61 3.04 -2.21
N TRP A 54 -5.53 2.61 -1.55
CA TRP A 54 -4.45 1.86 -2.18
C TRP A 54 -4.53 0.40 -1.78
N LEU A 55 -4.41 -0.47 -2.77
CA LEU A 55 -4.30 -1.91 -2.62
C LEU A 55 -2.92 -2.36 -3.08
N LEU A 56 -2.45 -3.45 -2.51
CA LEU A 56 -1.27 -4.19 -2.93
C LEU A 56 -1.68 -5.61 -3.26
N ARG A 57 -1.34 -6.07 -4.45
CA ARG A 57 -1.48 -7.47 -4.85
C ARG A 57 -0.08 -8.08 -4.87
N ASP A 58 0.20 -8.92 -3.91
CA ASP A 58 1.48 -9.63 -3.82
C ASP A 58 1.32 -11.03 -4.40
N HIS A 59 1.91 -11.24 -5.58
CA HIS A 59 1.73 -12.47 -6.34
C HIS A 59 2.65 -13.58 -5.80
N ALA A 60 2.12 -14.79 -5.66
CA ALA A 60 2.87 -15.94 -5.17
C ALA A 60 4.00 -16.35 -6.13
N ALA A 61 3.82 -16.08 -7.42
CA ALA A 61 4.81 -16.37 -8.46
C ALA A 61 4.96 -15.16 -9.37
N ARG A 62 6.09 -15.11 -10.04
CA ARG A 62 6.36 -14.09 -11.05
C ARG A 62 5.35 -14.20 -12.20
N ARG A 63 4.83 -13.06 -12.62
CA ARG A 63 3.94 -12.90 -13.75
C ARG A 63 4.65 -12.16 -14.88
N VAL A 64 4.11 -12.28 -16.08
CA VAL A 64 4.58 -11.52 -17.25
C VAL A 64 3.41 -10.69 -17.75
N GLY A 65 3.60 -9.38 -17.77
CA GLY A 65 2.63 -8.41 -18.29
C GLY A 65 3.23 -7.55 -19.39
N ALA A 66 2.55 -6.46 -19.71
CA ALA A 66 2.95 -5.53 -20.77
C ALA A 66 4.35 -4.92 -20.56
N GLY A 67 4.77 -4.74 -19.32
CA GLY A 67 6.10 -4.23 -18.97
C GLY A 67 7.15 -5.31 -18.73
N GLY A 68 6.83 -6.59 -18.96
CA GLY A 68 7.70 -7.72 -18.66
C GLY A 68 7.38 -8.39 -17.34
N PRO A 69 8.36 -9.10 -16.73
CA PRO A 69 8.17 -9.82 -15.48
C PRO A 69 7.89 -8.90 -14.29
N PHE A 70 6.94 -9.28 -13.44
CA PHE A 70 6.62 -8.57 -12.19
C PHE A 70 6.17 -9.54 -11.09
N ARG A 71 6.28 -9.11 -9.82
CA ARG A 71 5.95 -9.92 -8.64
C ARG A 71 4.83 -9.32 -7.79
N SER A 72 4.55 -8.05 -7.94
CA SER A 72 3.50 -7.38 -7.20
C SER A 72 2.95 -6.21 -7.99
N SER A 73 1.75 -5.77 -7.60
CA SER A 73 1.08 -4.62 -8.23
C SER A 73 0.47 -3.73 -7.16
N LYS A 74 0.57 -2.42 -7.35
CA LYS A 74 -0.13 -1.43 -6.52
C LYS A 74 -1.26 -0.83 -7.33
N ASP A 75 -2.44 -0.81 -6.73
CA ASP A 75 -3.65 -0.32 -7.37
C ASP A 75 -4.26 0.81 -6.56
N GLN A 76 -4.52 1.93 -7.21
CA GLN A 76 -5.38 2.96 -6.65
C GLN A 76 -6.81 2.70 -7.09
N VAL A 77 -7.70 2.58 -6.13
CA VAL A 77 -9.09 2.16 -6.36
C VAL A 77 -10.03 3.18 -5.75
N GLU A 78 -11.01 3.59 -6.51
CA GLU A 78 -12.13 4.39 -6.02
C GLU A 78 -13.25 3.45 -5.59
N VAL A 79 -13.75 3.65 -4.36
CA VAL A 79 -14.80 2.86 -3.76
C VAL A 79 -16.04 3.73 -3.62
N ASP A 80 -17.14 3.30 -4.25
CA ASP A 80 -18.46 3.86 -4.04
C ASP A 80 -19.16 3.06 -2.95
N CYS A 81 -19.17 3.60 -1.74
CA CYS A 81 -19.71 2.92 -0.56
C CYS A 81 -21.23 2.70 -0.64
N ARG A 82 -21.93 3.61 -1.27
CA ARG A 82 -23.39 3.55 -1.42
C ARG A 82 -23.83 2.44 -2.36
N ALA A 83 -23.25 2.42 -3.55
CA ALA A 83 -23.59 1.46 -4.60
C ALA A 83 -22.84 0.15 -4.46
N ARG A 84 -21.87 0.05 -3.53
CA ARG A 84 -21.02 -1.12 -3.32
C ARG A 84 -20.33 -1.56 -4.62
N ARG A 85 -19.61 -0.63 -5.20
CA ARG A 85 -18.87 -0.85 -6.44
C ARG A 85 -17.49 -0.19 -6.36
N VAL A 86 -16.57 -0.67 -7.18
CA VAL A 86 -15.20 -0.19 -7.24
C VAL A 86 -14.78 0.06 -8.68
N ARG A 87 -13.83 0.97 -8.86
CA ARG A 87 -13.14 1.12 -10.15
C ARG A 87 -11.66 1.40 -9.94
N LEU A 88 -10.88 0.88 -10.86
CA LEU A 88 -9.43 1.11 -10.89
C LEU A 88 -9.16 2.51 -11.45
N ILE A 89 -8.35 3.27 -10.73
CA ILE A 89 -7.88 4.60 -11.14
C ILE A 89 -6.47 4.56 -11.70
N TYR A 90 -5.62 3.75 -11.06
CA TYR A 90 -4.21 3.60 -11.43
C TYR A 90 -3.71 2.24 -11.00
N SER A 91 -2.82 1.65 -11.78
CA SER A 91 -2.12 0.42 -11.42
C SER A 91 -0.66 0.51 -11.82
N SER A 92 0.23 -0.03 -10.99
CA SER A 92 1.64 -0.17 -11.31
C SER A 92 2.12 -1.59 -11.00
N ASP A 93 2.90 -2.16 -11.92
CA ASP A 93 3.53 -3.46 -11.74
C ASP A 93 4.98 -3.30 -11.29
N HIS A 94 5.38 -4.07 -10.28
CA HIS A 94 6.69 -4.00 -9.65
C HIS A 94 7.45 -5.31 -9.77
N PRO A 95 8.79 -5.26 -9.97
CA PRO A 95 9.59 -6.46 -10.20
C PRO A 95 9.78 -7.31 -8.93
N LYS A 96 9.63 -6.69 -7.75
CA LYS A 96 9.83 -7.32 -6.45
C LYS A 96 8.52 -7.55 -5.71
N PRO A 97 8.50 -8.45 -4.71
CA PRO A 97 7.35 -8.60 -3.81
C PRO A 97 7.03 -7.30 -3.07
N MET A 98 5.82 -7.21 -2.57
CA MET A 98 5.34 -6.14 -1.68
C MET A 98 5.41 -4.74 -2.29
N GLY A 99 5.31 -4.62 -3.60
CA GLY A 99 5.35 -3.33 -4.32
C GLY A 99 6.70 -2.65 -4.29
N GLU A 100 7.75 -3.38 -3.98
CA GLU A 100 9.11 -2.84 -3.94
C GLU A 100 9.72 -2.79 -5.34
N GLY A 101 10.70 -1.89 -5.46
CA GLY A 101 11.37 -1.63 -6.73
C GLY A 101 10.59 -0.66 -7.61
N ARG A 102 11.28 -0.13 -8.59
CA ARG A 102 10.69 0.78 -9.56
C ARG A 102 9.70 0.04 -10.44
N PHE A 103 8.52 0.61 -10.67
CA PHE A 103 7.54 -0.02 -11.53
C PHE A 103 8.07 -0.23 -12.96
N VAL A 104 7.69 -1.36 -13.55
CA VAL A 104 8.04 -1.74 -14.92
C VAL A 104 6.93 -1.41 -15.91
N HIS A 105 5.73 -1.18 -15.41
CA HIS A 105 4.55 -0.83 -16.19
C HIS A 105 3.55 -0.09 -15.30
N SER A 106 2.80 0.81 -15.89
CA SER A 106 1.67 1.47 -15.23
C SER A 106 0.52 1.69 -16.19
N GLU A 107 -0.68 1.68 -15.64
CA GLU A 107 -1.92 1.98 -16.36
C GLU A 107 -2.73 3.03 -15.62
N HIS A 108 -3.37 3.90 -16.38
CA HIS A 108 -4.18 5.00 -15.85
C HIS A 108 -5.62 4.84 -16.28
N GLY A 109 -6.52 4.89 -15.30
CA GLY A 109 -7.95 4.95 -15.51
C GLY A 109 -8.49 6.37 -15.50
N PRO A 110 -9.77 6.54 -15.13
CA PRO A 110 -10.60 5.52 -14.49
C PRO A 110 -11.06 4.43 -15.47
N MET A 111 -11.05 3.21 -14.95
CA MET A 111 -11.67 2.08 -15.64
C MET A 111 -13.18 2.02 -15.32
N SER A 112 -13.88 1.03 -15.86
CA SER A 112 -15.29 0.85 -15.61
C SER A 112 -15.58 0.47 -14.16
N TRP A 113 -16.74 0.89 -13.67
CA TRP A 113 -17.24 0.45 -12.37
C TRP A 113 -17.59 -1.05 -12.39
N ASN A 114 -17.21 -1.74 -11.33
CA ASN A 114 -17.54 -3.14 -11.10
C ASN A 114 -18.24 -3.31 -9.76
N ALA A 115 -19.28 -4.10 -9.74
CA ALA A 115 -19.94 -4.47 -8.51
C ALA A 115 -18.97 -5.23 -7.58
N ALA A 116 -19.08 -4.98 -6.28
CA ALA A 116 -18.28 -5.62 -5.25
C ALA A 116 -19.20 -6.39 -4.28
N PRO A 117 -19.62 -7.62 -4.64
CA PRO A 117 -20.48 -8.42 -3.78
C PRO A 117 -19.86 -8.64 -2.40
N PRO A 118 -20.62 -8.68 -1.30
CA PRO A 118 -20.07 -8.71 0.06
C PRO A 118 -19.07 -9.81 0.33
N GLN A 119 -19.19 -10.95 -0.33
CA GLN A 119 -18.32 -12.12 -0.11
C GLN A 119 -17.13 -12.18 -1.05
N SER A 120 -17.01 -11.25 -2.00
CA SER A 120 -15.88 -11.16 -2.90
C SER A 120 -14.70 -10.44 -2.23
N VAL A 121 -13.51 -10.56 -2.83
CA VAL A 121 -12.33 -9.82 -2.38
C VAL A 121 -12.62 -8.31 -2.37
N MET A 122 -13.18 -7.77 -3.43
CA MET A 122 -13.52 -6.35 -3.50
C MET A 122 -14.66 -5.98 -2.53
N GLY A 123 -15.57 -6.87 -2.23
CA GLY A 123 -16.56 -6.66 -1.17
C GLY A 123 -15.93 -6.49 0.21
N ARG A 124 -14.86 -7.20 0.50
CA ARG A 124 -14.08 -7.01 1.74
C ARG A 124 -13.34 -5.66 1.73
N VAL A 125 -12.82 -5.26 0.59
CA VAL A 125 -12.21 -3.93 0.42
C VAL A 125 -13.24 -2.84 0.72
N VAL A 126 -14.45 -2.94 0.15
CA VAL A 126 -15.54 -2.01 0.42
C VAL A 126 -15.88 -1.96 1.91
N ALA A 127 -16.01 -3.12 2.55
CA ALA A 127 -16.31 -3.18 3.99
C ALA A 127 -15.25 -2.46 4.83
N LEU A 128 -13.98 -2.62 4.53
CA LEU A 128 -12.89 -1.98 5.26
C LEU A 128 -12.76 -0.48 4.93
N ALA A 129 -12.92 -0.11 3.67
CA ALA A 129 -12.78 1.27 3.22
C ALA A 129 -13.95 2.16 3.69
N CYS A 130 -15.14 1.59 3.85
CA CYS A 130 -16.37 2.31 4.12
C CYS A 130 -16.79 2.28 5.60
N VAL A 131 -15.89 1.83 6.48
CA VAL A 131 -16.13 1.85 7.93
C VAL A 131 -16.15 3.30 8.41
N GLU A 132 -17.30 3.70 8.94
CA GLU A 132 -17.54 4.96 9.65
C GLU A 132 -16.88 6.22 9.09
N ARG A 133 -17.62 6.91 8.24
CA ARG A 133 -17.18 8.24 7.78
C ARG A 133 -18.34 9.21 7.76
#